data_50c8e0bfb2d5cf3d06fc92f7fd3f2835
#
_entry.id   50c8e0bfb2d5cf3d06fc92f7fd3f2835
#
_cell.length_a   1.000
_cell.length_b   1.000
_cell.length_c   1.000
_cell.angle_alpha   90.00
_cell.angle_beta   90.00
_cell.angle_gamma   90.00
#
_symmetry.space_group_name_H-M   'P 1'
#
loop_
_entity.id
_entity.type
_entity.pdbx_description
1 polymer ?
#
loop_
_entity_poly.entity_id
_entity_poly.type
_entity_poly.pdbx_seq_one_letter_code
_entity_poly.pdbx_strand_id
1 'polypeptide(L)'
;MATKATNTAILSAMRSEYELENRIPEPTLTNLSEIFTTMISYSQGKNQIIPSLLERIGLQTVDSTAWKNPLAMYKKDPMRYGMTHEETFVNMCKGKLYDPRESYEVAFQQYQSYIMTVFHKVNLNMQYPVTVTFDNLRSAFLTEYGIRDMMGMKMQSAVSGANWDEYNAMKGMIDTGYTQQILPAVTVPAVVDEASAKRMLAEVKSAVDEFKFPNPANNIAGATSTSEPYSLIFITTPKVNAQISVDALAYAFHLDKTQVDVRTVIVDKFANSAIQGVLMDIRFFNVRDQFREMSDQRLANVLAWNYFYTMVEMISASPFYPIRVFTTDQVATESLTISAKGGTYTPGTVTNIPATVTGGTGAYHQKLLTYSVSGATSKDTYILPGTDQLYVGSDETAPALAVEIVYRPDETIKTTVDFTKPGTP
;
A
#
# COMPACT_ATOMS: atom_id res chain seq x y z
N MET A 1 -11.00 -28.71 -21.92
CA MET A 1 -10.47 -29.17 -20.62
C MET A 1 -9.23 -29.99 -20.91
N ALA A 2 -8.05 -29.56 -20.47
CA ALA A 2 -6.84 -30.37 -20.64
C ALA A 2 -6.96 -31.64 -19.78
N THR A 3 -6.75 -32.79 -20.36
CA THR A 3 -6.82 -34.08 -19.69
C THR A 3 -5.73 -34.16 -18.63
N LYS A 4 -6.11 -34.49 -17.40
CA LYS A 4 -5.17 -34.64 -16.28
C LYS A 4 -4.10 -35.70 -16.65
N ALA A 5 -2.81 -35.33 -16.60
CA ALA A 5 -1.73 -36.27 -16.79
C ALA A 5 -1.72 -37.32 -15.68
N THR A 6 -1.76 -38.58 -16.05
CA THR A 6 -1.70 -39.72 -15.12
C THR A 6 -0.25 -40.04 -14.76
N ASN A 7 -0.01 -40.67 -13.62
CA ASN A 7 1.33 -41.14 -13.24
C ASN A 7 1.93 -42.10 -14.29
N THR A 8 1.10 -42.90 -14.95
CA THR A 8 1.51 -43.74 -16.06
C THR A 8 2.03 -42.96 -17.24
N ALA A 9 1.32 -41.91 -17.68
CA ALA A 9 1.75 -41.06 -18.78
C ALA A 9 3.04 -40.28 -18.46
N ILE A 10 3.17 -39.81 -17.22
CA ILE A 10 4.38 -39.12 -16.73
C ILE A 10 5.58 -40.04 -16.76
N LEU A 11 5.49 -41.26 -16.20
CA LEU A 11 6.57 -42.23 -16.18
C LEU A 11 6.91 -42.75 -17.56
N SER A 12 5.91 -42.94 -18.45
CA SER A 12 6.14 -43.33 -19.83
C SER A 12 6.91 -42.27 -20.64
N ALA A 13 6.54 -41.00 -20.47
CA ALA A 13 7.26 -39.88 -21.07
C ALA A 13 8.71 -39.78 -20.59
N MET A 14 8.93 -39.97 -19.30
CA MET A 14 10.27 -39.95 -18.69
C MET A 14 11.10 -41.17 -19.15
N ARG A 15 10.49 -42.33 -19.25
CA ARG A 15 11.13 -43.53 -19.77
C ARG A 15 11.66 -43.33 -21.21
N SER A 16 10.88 -42.65 -22.04
CA SER A 16 11.29 -42.33 -23.43
C SER A 16 12.38 -41.24 -23.44
N GLU A 17 12.25 -40.20 -22.66
CA GLU A 17 13.21 -39.06 -22.60
C GLU A 17 14.62 -39.51 -22.15
N TYR A 18 14.68 -40.49 -21.25
CA TYR A 18 15.97 -41.00 -20.71
C TYR A 18 16.44 -42.30 -21.40
N GLU A 19 15.86 -42.67 -22.55
CA GLU A 19 16.21 -43.87 -23.33
C GLU A 19 16.22 -45.17 -22.51
N LEU A 20 15.29 -45.27 -21.54
CA LEU A 20 15.18 -46.41 -20.61
C LEU A 20 14.20 -47.49 -21.15
N GLU A 21 13.70 -47.37 -22.36
CA GLU A 21 12.67 -48.23 -22.93
C GLU A 21 13.08 -49.71 -23.01
N ASN A 22 14.36 -49.97 -23.20
CA ASN A 22 14.89 -51.35 -23.26
C ASN A 22 15.25 -51.95 -21.89
N ARG A 23 15.18 -51.13 -20.81
CA ARG A 23 15.61 -51.55 -19.48
C ARG A 23 14.51 -51.57 -18.45
N ILE A 24 13.46 -50.85 -18.69
CA ILE A 24 12.34 -50.67 -17.77
C ILE A 24 11.04 -51.00 -18.51
N PRO A 25 10.18 -51.86 -17.93
CA PRO A 25 8.91 -52.22 -18.56
C PRO A 25 7.97 -51.02 -18.65
N GLU A 26 6.92 -51.14 -19.43
CA GLU A 26 5.94 -50.08 -19.62
C GLU A 26 5.16 -49.82 -18.32
N PRO A 27 4.96 -48.55 -17.92
CA PRO A 27 4.23 -48.20 -16.72
C PRO A 27 2.76 -48.59 -16.82
N THR A 28 2.27 -49.35 -15.83
CA THR A 28 0.87 -49.73 -15.64
C THR A 28 0.43 -49.35 -14.23
N LEU A 29 -0.87 -49.28 -13.98
CA LEU A 29 -1.40 -48.92 -12.63
C LEU A 29 -0.91 -49.84 -11.51
N THR A 30 -0.51 -51.06 -11.84
CA THR A 30 -0.08 -52.09 -10.87
C THR A 30 1.42 -52.04 -10.55
N ASN A 31 2.26 -51.49 -11.44
CA ASN A 31 3.72 -51.49 -11.28
C ASN A 31 4.37 -50.10 -11.12
N LEU A 32 3.58 -49.04 -10.96
CA LEU A 32 4.05 -47.65 -10.89
C LEU A 32 5.17 -47.44 -9.84
N SER A 33 4.98 -47.95 -8.61
CA SER A 33 5.94 -47.78 -7.53
C SER A 33 7.26 -48.52 -7.76
N GLU A 34 7.17 -49.73 -8.39
CA GLU A 34 8.34 -50.54 -8.73
C GLU A 34 9.14 -49.88 -9.86
N ILE A 35 8.47 -49.44 -10.90
CA ILE A 35 9.10 -48.73 -12.02
C ILE A 35 9.76 -47.45 -11.55
N PHE A 36 9.09 -46.63 -10.73
CA PHE A 36 9.68 -45.43 -10.19
C PHE A 36 10.94 -45.71 -9.35
N THR A 37 10.88 -46.75 -8.49
CA THR A 37 12.03 -47.17 -7.71
C THR A 37 13.19 -47.64 -8.58
N THR A 38 12.88 -48.37 -9.66
CA THR A 38 13.85 -48.86 -10.60
C THR A 38 14.49 -47.72 -11.41
N MET A 39 13.68 -46.79 -11.92
CA MET A 39 14.18 -45.59 -12.62
C MET A 39 15.15 -44.78 -11.79
N ILE A 40 14.84 -44.57 -10.50
CA ILE A 40 15.71 -43.83 -9.58
C ILE A 40 16.96 -44.60 -9.18
N SER A 41 16.95 -45.91 -9.20
CA SER A 41 18.12 -46.74 -8.90
C SER A 41 19.26 -46.56 -9.91
N TYR A 42 19.00 -46.16 -11.13
CA TYR A 42 20.02 -45.81 -12.12
C TYR A 42 20.69 -44.48 -11.74
N SER A 43 22.01 -44.51 -11.52
CA SER A 43 22.80 -43.44 -10.94
C SER A 43 22.79 -42.09 -11.70
N GLN A 44 22.57 -42.12 -13.01
CA GLN A 44 22.43 -40.91 -13.83
C GLN A 44 21.02 -40.29 -13.75
N GLY A 45 20.00 -41.10 -13.48
CA GLY A 45 18.61 -40.63 -13.44
C GLY A 45 18.22 -39.85 -12.22
N LYS A 46 18.84 -40.10 -11.06
CA LYS A 46 18.44 -39.45 -9.77
C LYS A 46 18.49 -37.94 -9.80
N ASN A 47 19.45 -37.35 -10.50
CA ASN A 47 19.67 -35.89 -10.48
C ASN A 47 18.86 -35.13 -11.51
N GLN A 48 18.39 -35.80 -12.54
CA GLN A 48 17.68 -35.21 -13.68
C GLN A 48 16.20 -35.58 -13.70
N ILE A 49 15.87 -36.83 -13.33
CA ILE A 49 14.49 -37.35 -13.39
C ILE A 49 13.56 -36.59 -12.44
N ILE A 50 13.97 -36.33 -11.22
CA ILE A 50 13.09 -35.69 -10.23
C ILE A 50 12.86 -34.20 -10.51
N PRO A 51 13.86 -33.37 -10.86
CA PRO A 51 13.60 -32.01 -11.32
C PRO A 51 12.68 -31.96 -12.55
N SER A 52 12.94 -32.80 -13.58
CA SER A 52 12.08 -32.89 -14.78
C SER A 52 10.65 -33.35 -14.47
N LEU A 53 10.49 -34.31 -13.55
CA LEU A 53 9.19 -34.75 -13.04
C LEU A 53 8.42 -33.58 -12.40
N LEU A 54 9.09 -32.83 -11.55
CA LEU A 54 8.51 -31.74 -10.78
C LEU A 54 8.21 -30.53 -11.64
N GLU A 55 9.05 -30.22 -12.62
CA GLU A 55 8.81 -29.17 -13.61
C GLU A 55 7.55 -29.44 -14.44
N ARG A 56 7.38 -30.67 -14.91
CA ARG A 56 6.18 -31.10 -15.67
C ARG A 56 4.90 -31.06 -14.86
N ILE A 57 4.97 -31.31 -13.55
CA ILE A 57 3.83 -31.29 -12.64
C ILE A 57 3.53 -29.86 -12.19
N GLY A 58 4.56 -29.06 -11.92
CA GLY A 58 4.44 -27.69 -11.41
C GLY A 58 3.71 -26.75 -12.36
N LEU A 59 3.91 -26.89 -13.66
CA LEU A 59 3.29 -26.03 -14.67
C LEU A 59 1.75 -26.17 -14.81
N GLN A 60 1.17 -27.28 -14.35
CA GLN A 60 -0.28 -27.52 -14.52
C GLN A 60 -1.15 -27.28 -13.29
N THR A 61 -0.57 -27.07 -12.09
CA THR A 61 -1.32 -27.17 -10.83
C THR A 61 -1.49 -25.86 -10.08
N VAL A 62 -0.81 -24.80 -10.44
CA VAL A 62 -0.71 -23.56 -9.63
C VAL A 62 -2.02 -22.76 -9.60
N ASP A 63 -2.97 -23.02 -10.50
CA ASP A 63 -4.05 -22.06 -10.77
C ASP A 63 -5.42 -22.34 -10.13
N SER A 64 -5.70 -23.51 -9.51
CA SER A 64 -7.10 -23.85 -9.23
C SER A 64 -7.56 -23.81 -7.78
N THR A 65 -6.68 -23.87 -6.80
CA THR A 65 -7.10 -24.02 -5.38
C THR A 65 -6.30 -23.22 -4.32
N ALA A 66 -5.31 -22.42 -4.72
CA ALA A 66 -4.60 -21.55 -3.78
C ALA A 66 -5.54 -20.48 -3.20
N TRP A 67 -5.43 -20.20 -1.91
CA TRP A 67 -6.11 -19.07 -1.31
C TRP A 67 -5.67 -17.77 -2.01
N LYS A 68 -6.64 -16.95 -2.39
CA LYS A 68 -6.40 -15.71 -3.13
C LYS A 68 -6.57 -14.50 -2.21
N ASN A 69 -5.62 -13.60 -2.26
CA ASN A 69 -5.70 -12.33 -1.56
C ASN A 69 -6.83 -11.45 -2.16
N PRO A 70 -7.87 -11.10 -1.40
CA PRO A 70 -8.96 -10.25 -1.90
C PRO A 70 -8.50 -8.83 -2.26
N LEU A 71 -7.37 -8.36 -1.70
CA LEU A 71 -6.79 -7.06 -1.99
C LEU A 71 -5.82 -7.08 -3.20
N ALA A 72 -5.46 -8.25 -3.72
CA ALA A 72 -4.50 -8.39 -4.83
C ALA A 72 -4.96 -7.68 -6.12
N MET A 73 -6.27 -7.50 -6.31
CA MET A 73 -6.82 -6.77 -7.46
C MET A 73 -6.44 -5.28 -7.49
N TYR A 74 -5.96 -4.75 -6.38
CA TYR A 74 -5.52 -3.34 -6.26
C TYR A 74 -4.00 -3.17 -6.39
N LYS A 75 -3.28 -4.25 -6.70
CA LYS A 75 -1.85 -4.19 -7.03
C LYS A 75 -1.64 -3.44 -8.33
N LYS A 76 -0.55 -2.71 -8.39
CA LYS A 76 -0.09 -2.00 -9.60
C LYS A 76 0.86 -2.87 -10.41
N ASP A 77 1.20 -2.41 -11.61
CA ASP A 77 2.12 -3.12 -12.50
C ASP A 77 3.46 -3.45 -11.83
N PRO A 78 4.06 -4.60 -12.15
CA PRO A 78 5.32 -5.03 -11.59
C PRO A 78 6.45 -4.00 -11.84
N MET A 79 7.36 -3.89 -10.89
CA MET A 79 8.52 -3.01 -11.00
C MET A 79 9.78 -3.78 -11.38
N ARG A 80 10.72 -3.10 -12.05
CA ARG A 80 12.02 -3.70 -12.39
C ARG A 80 12.90 -3.85 -11.15
N TYR A 81 13.78 -4.85 -11.17
CA TYR A 81 14.71 -5.11 -10.08
C TYR A 81 15.60 -3.90 -9.78
N GLY A 82 15.80 -3.62 -8.49
CA GLY A 82 16.68 -2.54 -8.01
C GLY A 82 16.11 -1.13 -8.14
N MET A 83 14.88 -0.95 -8.63
CA MET A 83 14.28 0.37 -8.78
C MET A 83 13.60 0.85 -7.49
N THR A 84 13.75 2.14 -7.22
CA THR A 84 12.88 2.88 -6.30
C THR A 84 11.74 3.48 -7.12
N HIS A 85 10.52 3.37 -6.64
CA HIS A 85 9.36 4.00 -7.28
C HIS A 85 9.19 5.40 -6.71
N GLU A 86 9.27 6.41 -7.58
CA GLU A 86 9.00 7.80 -7.26
C GLU A 86 7.55 8.11 -7.59
N GLU A 87 6.81 8.64 -6.62
CA GLU A 87 5.46 9.13 -6.79
C GLU A 87 5.44 10.64 -6.55
N THR A 88 5.03 11.40 -7.55
CA THR A 88 5.01 12.86 -7.52
C THR A 88 3.59 13.38 -7.68
N PHE A 89 3.21 14.31 -6.83
CA PHE A 89 1.92 15.00 -6.87
C PHE A 89 2.12 16.50 -7.00
N VAL A 90 1.43 17.11 -7.96
CA VAL A 90 1.46 18.57 -8.18
C VAL A 90 0.15 19.14 -7.64
N ASN A 91 0.24 19.98 -6.61
CA ASN A 91 -0.93 20.64 -6.04
C ASN A 91 -1.49 21.72 -6.99
N MET A 92 -2.77 22.03 -6.80
CA MET A 92 -3.44 23.11 -7.53
C MET A 92 -2.72 24.44 -7.29
N CYS A 93 -2.51 25.20 -8.35
CA CYS A 93 -1.99 26.56 -8.24
C CYS A 93 -3.10 27.49 -7.71
N LYS A 94 -2.69 28.46 -6.88
CA LYS A 94 -3.60 29.53 -6.42
C LYS A 94 -3.74 30.59 -7.50
N GLY A 95 -4.96 31.03 -7.75
CA GLY A 95 -5.24 32.17 -8.62
C GLY A 95 -4.71 33.46 -8.00
N LYS A 96 -4.19 34.34 -8.83
CA LYS A 96 -3.85 35.72 -8.49
C LYS A 96 -4.89 36.65 -9.10
N LEU A 97 -5.22 37.73 -8.38
CA LEU A 97 -6.08 38.74 -8.94
C LEU A 97 -5.41 39.35 -10.19
N TYR A 98 -6.12 39.37 -11.30
CA TYR A 98 -5.62 39.95 -12.52
C TYR A 98 -5.71 41.49 -12.43
N ASP A 99 -4.57 42.19 -12.44
CA ASP A 99 -4.50 43.64 -12.57
C ASP A 99 -3.74 43.98 -13.87
N PRO A 100 -4.42 44.55 -14.88
CA PRO A 100 -3.77 44.95 -16.13
C PRO A 100 -2.77 46.11 -15.97
N ARG A 101 -2.72 46.75 -14.80
CA ARG A 101 -1.80 47.86 -14.48
C ARG A 101 -0.56 47.37 -13.70
N GLU A 102 -0.41 46.06 -13.50
CA GLU A 102 0.78 45.55 -12.82
C GLU A 102 2.07 46.06 -13.46
N SER A 103 2.99 46.50 -12.60
CA SER A 103 4.28 47.03 -13.07
C SER A 103 5.09 45.93 -13.76
N TYR A 104 5.98 46.35 -14.67
CA TYR A 104 6.88 45.49 -15.43
C TYR A 104 7.72 44.54 -14.53
N GLU A 105 8.01 44.92 -13.31
CA GLU A 105 8.73 44.12 -12.31
C GLU A 105 7.98 42.84 -11.89
N VAL A 106 6.65 42.88 -11.83
CA VAL A 106 5.80 41.72 -11.50
C VAL A 106 5.62 40.79 -12.69
N ALA A 107 5.75 41.29 -13.94
CA ALA A 107 5.62 40.51 -15.15
C ALA A 107 6.68 39.39 -15.28
N PHE A 108 7.83 39.53 -14.61
CA PHE A 108 8.93 38.55 -14.63
C PHE A 108 8.98 37.67 -13.38
N GLN A 109 8.01 37.78 -12.48
CA GLN A 109 7.95 36.95 -11.30
C GLN A 109 7.69 35.47 -11.66
N GLN A 110 8.53 34.56 -11.18
CA GLN A 110 8.35 33.13 -11.38
C GLN A 110 7.42 32.57 -10.31
N TYR A 111 6.38 31.92 -10.76
CA TYR A 111 5.42 31.21 -9.89
C TYR A 111 5.68 29.72 -10.01
N GLN A 112 6.17 29.09 -8.94
CA GLN A 112 6.41 27.67 -8.91
C GLN A 112 5.20 26.92 -8.36
N SER A 113 4.79 25.86 -9.05
CA SER A 113 3.79 24.92 -8.53
C SER A 113 4.36 24.17 -7.34
N TYR A 114 3.54 23.94 -6.34
CA TYR A 114 3.94 23.14 -5.19
C TYR A 114 3.90 21.65 -5.54
N ILE A 115 5.07 21.05 -5.60
CA ILE A 115 5.28 19.65 -5.95
C ILE A 115 5.67 18.87 -4.70
N MET A 116 4.98 17.76 -4.46
CA MET A 116 5.29 16.81 -3.39
C MET A 116 5.76 15.49 -4.01
N THR A 117 6.85 14.94 -3.49
CA THR A 117 7.43 13.69 -3.99
C THR A 117 7.66 12.73 -2.84
N VAL A 118 7.32 11.47 -3.05
CA VAL A 118 7.54 10.37 -2.11
C VAL A 118 8.24 9.22 -2.83
N PHE A 119 9.21 8.62 -2.17
CA PHE A 119 9.97 7.48 -2.69
C PHE A 119 9.54 6.20 -1.98
N HIS A 120 9.10 5.23 -2.76
CA HIS A 120 8.72 3.91 -2.30
C HIS A 120 9.82 2.91 -2.62
N LYS A 121 10.15 2.07 -1.63
CA LYS A 121 11.20 1.04 -1.75
C LYS A 121 10.63 -0.33 -1.46
N VAL A 122 11.27 -1.35 -2.02
CA VAL A 122 10.99 -2.75 -1.69
C VAL A 122 11.23 -2.97 -0.20
N ASN A 123 10.25 -3.57 0.47
CA ASN A 123 10.25 -3.76 1.92
C ASN A 123 9.77 -5.16 2.36
N LEU A 124 9.22 -5.97 1.45
CA LEU A 124 8.80 -7.33 1.75
C LEU A 124 9.64 -8.31 0.93
N ASN A 125 10.51 -9.07 1.62
CA ASN A 125 11.35 -10.12 1.05
C ASN A 125 11.08 -11.39 1.83
N MET A 126 10.32 -12.32 1.23
CA MET A 126 9.91 -13.55 1.90
C MET A 126 10.24 -14.76 1.03
N GLN A 127 10.56 -15.86 1.68
CA GLN A 127 10.82 -17.14 1.04
C GLN A 127 10.03 -18.23 1.76
N TYR A 128 9.30 -19.02 1.00
CA TYR A 128 8.41 -20.08 1.48
C TYR A 128 9.00 -21.43 1.10
N PRO A 129 9.70 -22.09 2.03
CA PRO A 129 10.32 -23.38 1.78
C PRO A 129 9.31 -24.51 1.88
N VAL A 130 9.38 -25.47 0.96
CA VAL A 130 8.60 -26.72 0.98
C VAL A 130 9.53 -27.88 0.68
N THR A 131 9.58 -28.85 1.58
CA THR A 131 10.42 -30.04 1.40
C THR A 131 9.61 -31.22 0.86
N VAL A 132 10.15 -31.88 -0.13
CA VAL A 132 9.64 -33.15 -0.68
C VAL A 132 10.67 -34.23 -0.40
N THR A 133 10.31 -35.20 0.42
CA THR A 133 11.17 -36.34 0.74
C THR A 133 10.95 -37.47 -0.26
N PHE A 134 11.93 -38.36 -0.37
CA PHE A 134 11.85 -39.54 -1.22
C PHE A 134 10.67 -40.44 -0.85
N ASP A 135 10.39 -40.61 0.44
CA ASP A 135 9.27 -41.42 0.91
C ASP A 135 7.91 -40.82 0.51
N ASN A 136 7.80 -39.49 0.50
CA ASN A 136 6.60 -38.82 0.01
C ASN A 136 6.39 -39.09 -1.49
N LEU A 137 7.47 -39.06 -2.29
CA LEU A 137 7.40 -39.38 -3.71
C LEU A 137 6.99 -40.86 -3.91
N ARG A 138 7.62 -41.78 -3.20
CA ARG A 138 7.31 -43.21 -3.30
C ARG A 138 5.84 -43.50 -2.95
N SER A 139 5.33 -42.91 -1.89
CA SER A 139 3.94 -43.09 -1.49
C SER A 139 2.95 -42.49 -2.50
N ALA A 140 3.33 -41.39 -3.16
CA ALA A 140 2.50 -40.74 -4.15
C ALA A 140 2.36 -41.58 -5.45
N PHE A 141 3.28 -42.49 -5.74
CA PHE A 141 3.15 -43.45 -6.86
C PHE A 141 2.20 -44.62 -6.59
N LEU A 142 1.64 -44.75 -5.39
CA LEU A 142 0.64 -45.80 -5.12
C LEU A 142 -0.73 -45.51 -5.76
N THR A 143 -1.00 -44.26 -6.15
CA THR A 143 -2.26 -43.88 -6.78
C THR A 143 -2.03 -43.27 -8.17
N GLU A 144 -3.04 -43.31 -9.04
CA GLU A 144 -2.94 -42.86 -10.43
C GLU A 144 -2.55 -41.40 -10.60
N TYR A 145 -3.00 -40.53 -9.68
CA TYR A 145 -2.77 -39.07 -9.69
C TYR A 145 -1.95 -38.57 -8.51
N GLY A 146 -1.45 -39.50 -7.67
CA GLY A 146 -0.92 -39.13 -6.34
C GLY A 146 0.26 -38.16 -6.37
N ILE A 147 1.18 -38.25 -7.32
CA ILE A 147 2.32 -37.33 -7.44
C ILE A 147 1.84 -35.93 -7.73
N ARG A 148 0.97 -35.81 -8.72
CA ARG A 148 0.43 -34.51 -9.11
C ARG A 148 -0.34 -33.85 -7.96
N ASP A 149 -1.19 -34.63 -7.29
CA ASP A 149 -2.01 -34.12 -6.19
C ASP A 149 -1.13 -33.72 -5.00
N MET A 150 -0.11 -34.53 -4.67
CA MET A 150 0.84 -34.21 -3.60
C MET A 150 1.67 -32.95 -3.91
N MET A 151 2.24 -32.86 -5.11
CA MET A 151 3.02 -31.72 -5.51
C MET A 151 2.16 -30.47 -5.60
N GLY A 152 0.96 -30.60 -6.18
CA GLY A 152 -0.03 -29.53 -6.24
C GLY A 152 -0.35 -28.97 -4.85
N MET A 153 -0.67 -29.84 -3.88
CA MET A 153 -0.95 -29.41 -2.50
C MET A 153 0.23 -28.70 -1.84
N LYS A 154 1.46 -29.22 -2.04
CA LYS A 154 2.67 -28.62 -1.47
C LYS A 154 3.00 -27.25 -2.08
N MET A 155 2.97 -27.13 -3.40
CA MET A 155 3.21 -25.85 -4.08
C MET A 155 2.12 -24.84 -3.76
N GLN A 156 0.86 -25.26 -3.72
CA GLN A 156 -0.27 -24.44 -3.32
C GLN A 156 -0.13 -23.92 -1.89
N SER A 157 0.41 -24.73 -0.97
CA SER A 157 0.68 -24.30 0.39
C SER A 157 1.65 -23.12 0.42
N ALA A 158 2.74 -23.17 -0.35
CA ALA A 158 3.71 -22.08 -0.43
C ALA A 158 3.09 -20.80 -1.02
N VAL A 159 2.35 -20.94 -2.14
CA VAL A 159 1.67 -19.80 -2.79
C VAL A 159 0.58 -19.21 -1.89
N SER A 160 -0.19 -20.07 -1.20
CA SER A 160 -1.22 -19.60 -0.25
C SER A 160 -0.61 -18.86 0.94
N GLY A 161 0.54 -19.34 1.45
CA GLY A 161 1.31 -18.65 2.49
C GLY A 161 1.77 -17.26 2.03
N ALA A 162 2.32 -17.18 0.82
CA ALA A 162 2.74 -15.90 0.23
C ALA A 162 1.56 -14.92 0.06
N ASN A 163 0.44 -15.40 -0.47
CA ASN A 163 -0.76 -14.56 -0.64
C ASN A 163 -1.32 -14.10 0.72
N TRP A 164 -1.22 -14.95 1.75
CA TRP A 164 -1.66 -14.61 3.10
C TRP A 164 -0.78 -13.52 3.74
N ASP A 165 0.54 -13.62 3.58
CA ASP A 165 1.46 -12.62 4.11
C ASP A 165 1.34 -11.29 3.37
N GLU A 166 1.17 -11.31 2.03
CA GLU A 166 0.85 -10.13 1.24
C GLU A 166 -0.44 -9.45 1.73
N TYR A 167 -1.51 -10.24 1.93
CA TYR A 167 -2.76 -9.72 2.44
C TYR A 167 -2.61 -9.08 3.82
N ASN A 168 -1.90 -9.75 4.75
CA ASN A 168 -1.66 -9.21 6.08
C ASN A 168 -0.81 -7.94 6.04
N ALA A 169 0.17 -7.86 5.14
CA ALA A 169 0.98 -6.67 4.97
C ALA A 169 0.16 -5.51 4.40
N MET A 170 -0.70 -5.74 3.39
CA MET A 170 -1.60 -4.73 2.84
C MET A 170 -2.61 -4.23 3.89
N LYS A 171 -3.21 -5.13 4.65
CA LYS A 171 -4.12 -4.78 5.75
C LYS A 171 -3.37 -4.07 6.87
N GLY A 172 -2.17 -4.54 7.20
CA GLY A 172 -1.31 -3.98 8.24
C GLY A 172 -0.91 -2.53 8.00
N MET A 173 -0.86 -2.07 6.75
CA MET A 173 -0.64 -0.64 6.45
C MET A 173 -1.77 0.23 7.01
N ILE A 174 -3.02 -0.23 6.89
CA ILE A 174 -4.20 0.49 7.42
C ILE A 174 -4.14 0.49 8.95
N ASP A 175 -3.93 -0.69 9.55
CA ASP A 175 -3.87 -0.85 11.01
C ASP A 175 -2.74 0.00 11.62
N THR A 176 -1.55 -0.03 11.01
CA THR A 176 -0.39 0.75 11.47
C THR A 176 -0.64 2.24 11.30
N GLY A 177 -1.16 2.66 10.15
CA GLY A 177 -1.45 4.07 9.88
C GLY A 177 -2.51 4.63 10.83
N TYR A 178 -3.52 3.83 11.19
CA TYR A 178 -4.51 4.21 12.20
C TYR A 178 -3.90 4.28 13.60
N THR A 179 -3.14 3.27 14.02
CA THR A 179 -2.50 3.23 15.35
C THR A 179 -1.51 4.39 15.55
N GLN A 180 -0.81 4.79 14.49
CA GLN A 180 0.09 5.94 14.51
C GLN A 180 -0.63 7.29 14.34
N GLN A 181 -1.96 7.27 14.25
CA GLN A 181 -2.79 8.46 14.06
C GLN A 181 -2.42 9.29 12.82
N ILE A 182 -1.96 8.61 11.77
CA ILE A 182 -1.59 9.23 10.49
C ILE A 182 -2.80 9.32 9.56
N LEU A 183 -3.72 8.34 9.65
CA LEU A 183 -4.89 8.27 8.78
C LEU A 183 -6.03 9.14 9.30
N PRO A 184 -6.67 9.93 8.42
CA PRO A 184 -7.90 10.63 8.79
C PRO A 184 -8.97 9.65 9.27
N ALA A 185 -9.56 9.92 10.44
CA ALA A 185 -10.56 9.07 11.06
C ALA A 185 -11.80 9.85 11.49
N VAL A 186 -12.94 9.15 11.53
CA VAL A 186 -14.22 9.70 11.99
C VAL A 186 -14.84 8.74 13.00
N THR A 187 -15.34 9.27 14.12
CA THR A 187 -16.05 8.48 15.12
C THR A 187 -17.44 8.11 14.63
N VAL A 188 -17.73 6.81 14.63
CA VAL A 188 -19.05 6.25 14.29
C VAL A 188 -19.53 5.33 15.41
N PRO A 189 -20.84 5.14 15.57
CA PRO A 189 -21.35 4.18 16.54
C PRO A 189 -20.95 2.75 16.13
N ALA A 190 -20.75 1.87 17.12
CA ALA A 190 -20.50 0.46 16.85
C ALA A 190 -21.69 -0.14 16.05
N VAL A 191 -21.38 -0.82 14.96
CA VAL A 191 -22.37 -1.43 14.07
C VAL A 191 -22.80 -2.77 14.66
N VAL A 192 -23.95 -2.77 15.32
CA VAL A 192 -24.55 -3.95 15.98
C VAL A 192 -25.92 -4.32 15.39
N ASP A 193 -26.58 -3.38 14.72
CA ASP A 193 -27.89 -3.52 14.11
C ASP A 193 -27.99 -2.70 12.81
N GLU A 194 -29.12 -2.83 12.10
CA GLU A 194 -29.36 -2.10 10.85
C GLU A 194 -29.40 -0.58 11.06
N ALA A 195 -29.87 -0.11 12.23
CA ALA A 195 -29.97 1.32 12.50
C ALA A 195 -28.59 1.97 12.66
N SER A 196 -27.68 1.30 13.37
CA SER A 196 -26.29 1.74 13.48
C SER A 196 -25.53 1.62 12.16
N ALA A 197 -25.80 0.58 11.36
CA ALA A 197 -25.26 0.44 10.01
C ALA A 197 -25.69 1.62 9.10
N LYS A 198 -26.95 2.04 9.14
CA LYS A 198 -27.43 3.20 8.37
C LYS A 198 -26.75 4.51 8.78
N ARG A 199 -26.48 4.70 10.07
CA ARG A 199 -25.74 5.89 10.56
C ARG A 199 -24.31 5.89 10.03
N MET A 200 -23.62 4.75 10.12
CA MET A 200 -22.28 4.61 9.57
C MET A 200 -22.26 4.88 8.07
N LEU A 201 -23.22 4.34 7.31
CA LEU A 201 -23.32 4.57 5.87
C LEU A 201 -23.61 6.03 5.50
N ALA A 202 -24.32 6.77 6.36
CA ALA A 202 -24.48 8.22 6.16
C ALA A 202 -23.14 8.96 6.21
N GLU A 203 -22.27 8.58 7.15
CA GLU A 203 -20.90 9.11 7.23
C GLU A 203 -20.03 8.67 6.04
N VAL A 204 -20.18 7.42 5.59
CA VAL A 204 -19.51 6.93 4.37
C VAL A 204 -19.95 7.75 3.16
N LYS A 205 -21.26 8.03 3.02
CA LYS A 205 -21.78 8.85 1.92
C LYS A 205 -21.24 10.28 1.97
N SER A 206 -21.21 10.88 3.16
CA SER A 206 -20.61 12.20 3.36
C SER A 206 -19.15 12.21 2.89
N ALA A 207 -18.37 11.21 3.28
CA ALA A 207 -16.98 11.09 2.86
C ALA A 207 -16.82 10.88 1.35
N VAL A 208 -17.69 10.08 0.71
CA VAL A 208 -17.72 9.90 -0.76
C VAL A 208 -17.95 11.24 -1.47
N ASP A 209 -18.88 12.03 -0.98
CA ASP A 209 -19.20 13.34 -1.56
C ASP A 209 -18.07 14.36 -1.29
N GLU A 210 -17.46 14.36 -0.11
CA GLU A 210 -16.31 15.20 0.24
C GLU A 210 -15.07 14.91 -0.63
N PHE A 211 -14.80 13.64 -0.95
CA PHE A 211 -13.63 13.24 -1.74
C PHE A 211 -13.67 13.72 -3.19
N LYS A 212 -14.82 14.17 -3.69
CA LYS A 212 -14.94 14.81 -5.00
C LYS A 212 -14.30 16.21 -5.03
N PHE A 213 -14.12 16.81 -3.88
CA PHE A 213 -13.56 18.17 -3.76
C PHE A 213 -12.10 18.11 -3.31
N PRO A 214 -11.25 19.02 -3.83
CA PRO A 214 -9.86 19.10 -3.43
C PRO A 214 -9.77 19.58 -1.97
N ASN A 215 -9.58 18.64 -1.05
CA ASN A 215 -9.43 18.91 0.37
C ASN A 215 -8.17 18.24 0.93
N PRO A 216 -7.18 19.05 1.37
CA PRO A 216 -5.95 18.53 1.98
C PRO A 216 -6.16 17.66 3.22
N ALA A 217 -7.27 17.83 3.94
CA ALA A 217 -7.57 17.07 5.16
C ALA A 217 -7.96 15.59 4.89
N ASN A 218 -8.27 15.25 3.63
CA ASN A 218 -8.73 13.91 3.27
C ASN A 218 -7.60 12.92 3.00
N ASN A 219 -6.34 13.35 3.02
CA ASN A 219 -5.18 12.50 2.74
C ASN A 219 -4.02 12.80 3.71
N ILE A 220 -3.02 11.91 3.73
CA ILE A 220 -1.89 11.97 4.66
C ILE A 220 -0.97 13.17 4.37
N ALA A 221 -0.74 13.48 3.10
CA ALA A 221 0.24 14.48 2.68
C ALA A 221 -0.30 15.92 2.65
N GLY A 222 -1.59 16.14 2.86
CA GLY A 222 -2.22 17.44 2.66
C GLY A 222 -2.26 17.87 1.18
N ALA A 223 -2.37 16.90 0.27
CA ALA A 223 -2.49 17.14 -1.16
C ALA A 223 -3.91 17.57 -1.55
N THR A 224 -4.01 18.42 -2.59
CA THR A 224 -5.32 18.82 -3.16
C THR A 224 -5.85 17.76 -4.14
N SER A 225 -5.82 16.50 -3.71
CA SER A 225 -6.31 15.39 -4.53
C SER A 225 -7.82 15.22 -4.43
N THR A 226 -8.40 14.67 -5.49
CA THR A 226 -9.82 14.32 -5.58
C THR A 226 -9.97 12.87 -6.00
N SER A 227 -11.11 12.27 -5.66
CA SER A 227 -11.44 10.91 -6.06
C SER A 227 -12.89 10.83 -6.50
N GLU A 228 -13.08 10.16 -7.64
CA GLU A 228 -14.42 9.88 -8.14
C GLU A 228 -14.99 8.63 -7.45
N PRO A 229 -16.32 8.52 -7.29
CA PRO A 229 -16.95 7.39 -6.60
C PRO A 229 -16.57 6.02 -7.16
N TYR A 230 -16.32 5.93 -8.48
CA TYR A 230 -15.92 4.67 -9.12
C TYR A 230 -14.48 4.23 -8.79
N SER A 231 -13.63 5.12 -8.29
CA SER A 231 -12.27 4.82 -7.83
C SER A 231 -12.20 4.52 -6.34
N LEU A 232 -13.30 4.61 -5.63
CA LEU A 232 -13.36 4.36 -4.19
C LEU A 232 -13.67 2.91 -3.87
N ILE A 233 -13.06 2.40 -2.81
CA ILE A 233 -13.34 1.09 -2.22
C ILE A 233 -13.70 1.24 -0.75
N PHE A 234 -14.62 0.39 -0.31
CA PHE A 234 -15.00 0.30 1.09
C PHE A 234 -14.54 -1.05 1.65
N ILE A 235 -13.61 -1.03 2.60
CA ILE A 235 -13.10 -2.23 3.26
C ILE A 235 -13.78 -2.37 4.61
N THR A 236 -14.36 -3.53 4.89
CA THR A 236 -15.09 -3.78 6.14
C THR A 236 -14.94 -5.22 6.60
N THR A 237 -15.38 -5.51 7.82
CA THR A 237 -15.38 -6.86 8.40
C THR A 237 -16.67 -7.62 8.08
N PRO A 238 -16.69 -8.97 8.13
CA PRO A 238 -17.89 -9.75 7.85
C PRO A 238 -19.06 -9.39 8.77
N LYS A 239 -18.77 -9.09 10.06
CA LYS A 239 -19.79 -8.74 11.04
C LYS A 239 -20.51 -7.43 10.67
N VAL A 240 -19.76 -6.42 10.29
CA VAL A 240 -20.30 -5.11 9.87
C VAL A 240 -21.03 -5.27 8.53
N ASN A 241 -20.41 -5.99 7.57
CA ASN A 241 -21.03 -6.20 6.26
C ASN A 241 -22.38 -6.92 6.33
N ALA A 242 -22.56 -7.84 7.28
CA ALA A 242 -23.83 -8.53 7.49
C ALA A 242 -25.00 -7.61 7.91
N GLN A 243 -24.68 -6.44 8.50
CA GLN A 243 -25.67 -5.44 8.91
C GLN A 243 -25.91 -4.37 7.84
N ILE A 244 -25.08 -4.34 6.81
CA ILE A 244 -25.17 -3.34 5.74
C ILE A 244 -26.12 -3.86 4.65
N SER A 245 -27.14 -3.08 4.34
CA SER A 245 -28.01 -3.33 3.19
C SER A 245 -27.27 -2.95 1.90
N VAL A 246 -27.33 -3.83 0.90
CA VAL A 246 -26.77 -3.58 -0.44
C VAL A 246 -27.33 -2.28 -1.06
N ASP A 247 -28.63 -2.02 -0.88
CA ASP A 247 -29.29 -0.81 -1.37
C ASP A 247 -28.76 0.46 -0.74
N ALA A 248 -28.54 0.43 0.59
CA ALA A 248 -27.98 1.58 1.31
C ALA A 248 -26.54 1.84 0.93
N LEU A 249 -25.77 0.78 0.69
CA LEU A 249 -24.37 0.90 0.24
C LEU A 249 -24.30 1.45 -1.19
N ALA A 250 -25.13 0.95 -2.12
CA ALA A 250 -25.21 1.47 -3.48
C ALA A 250 -25.56 2.97 -3.49
N TYR A 251 -26.49 3.38 -2.65
CA TYR A 251 -26.86 4.78 -2.49
C TYR A 251 -25.67 5.64 -1.99
N ALA A 252 -24.89 5.14 -1.04
CA ALA A 252 -23.72 5.85 -0.51
C ALA A 252 -22.66 6.12 -1.60
N PHE A 253 -22.48 5.17 -2.54
CA PHE A 253 -21.52 5.30 -3.63
C PHE A 253 -22.09 5.93 -4.91
N HIS A 254 -23.37 6.29 -4.95
CA HIS A 254 -24.08 6.75 -6.17
C HIS A 254 -23.97 5.76 -7.35
N LEU A 255 -24.01 4.47 -7.06
CA LEU A 255 -23.84 3.41 -8.03
C LEU A 255 -25.09 2.52 -8.12
N ASP A 256 -25.22 1.83 -9.24
CA ASP A 256 -26.20 0.75 -9.38
C ASP A 256 -25.84 -0.44 -8.48
N LYS A 257 -26.86 -1.19 -8.03
CA LYS A 257 -26.68 -2.36 -7.14
C LYS A 257 -25.66 -3.37 -7.66
N THR A 258 -25.60 -3.55 -8.96
CA THR A 258 -24.67 -4.49 -9.61
C THR A 258 -23.19 -4.10 -9.50
N GLN A 259 -22.90 -2.84 -9.16
CA GLN A 259 -21.54 -2.32 -9.04
C GLN A 259 -21.02 -2.35 -7.60
N VAL A 260 -21.87 -2.56 -6.63
CA VAL A 260 -21.51 -2.53 -5.20
C VAL A 260 -20.55 -3.66 -4.82
N ASP A 261 -20.74 -4.87 -5.36
CA ASP A 261 -19.90 -6.02 -5.05
C ASP A 261 -18.44 -5.83 -5.44
N VAL A 262 -18.20 -5.03 -6.48
CA VAL A 262 -16.83 -4.67 -6.93
C VAL A 262 -16.19 -3.62 -6.01
N ARG A 263 -17.00 -2.88 -5.27
CA ARG A 263 -16.55 -1.75 -4.43
C ARG A 263 -16.36 -2.09 -2.96
N THR A 264 -16.95 -3.20 -2.51
CA THR A 264 -16.82 -3.65 -1.13
C THR A 264 -15.83 -4.79 -1.04
N VAL A 265 -14.84 -4.65 -0.15
CA VAL A 265 -13.87 -5.70 0.15
C VAL A 265 -14.07 -6.14 1.60
N ILE A 266 -14.31 -7.43 1.79
CA ILE A 266 -14.46 -8.01 3.12
C ILE A 266 -13.10 -8.53 3.56
N VAL A 267 -12.61 -8.03 4.71
CA VAL A 267 -11.39 -8.52 5.36
C VAL A 267 -11.78 -9.31 6.61
N ASP A 268 -10.95 -10.26 7.02
CA ASP A 268 -11.20 -11.12 8.20
C ASP A 268 -11.43 -10.29 9.47
N LYS A 269 -10.49 -9.43 9.79
CA LYS A 269 -10.52 -8.50 10.93
C LYS A 269 -9.45 -7.41 10.76
N PHE A 270 -9.64 -6.27 11.38
CA PHE A 270 -8.57 -5.30 11.63
C PHE A 270 -7.84 -5.64 12.93
N ALA A 271 -6.59 -5.22 13.10
CA ALA A 271 -5.85 -5.39 14.34
C ALA A 271 -6.48 -4.59 15.48
N ASN A 272 -6.94 -3.38 15.19
CA ASN A 272 -7.76 -2.61 16.11
C ASN A 272 -9.26 -2.93 15.89
N SER A 273 -9.90 -3.52 16.89
CA SER A 273 -11.33 -3.89 16.85
C SER A 273 -12.29 -2.69 16.80
N ALA A 274 -11.82 -1.49 17.08
CA ALA A 274 -12.62 -0.27 16.97
C ALA A 274 -12.89 0.13 15.52
N ILE A 275 -12.05 -0.30 14.57
CA ILE A 275 -12.24 0.00 13.14
C ILE A 275 -13.45 -0.78 12.61
N GLN A 276 -14.48 -0.05 12.20
CA GLN A 276 -15.70 -0.61 11.61
C GLN A 276 -15.60 -0.72 10.08
N GLY A 277 -14.85 0.16 9.46
CA GLY A 277 -14.59 0.16 8.03
C GLY A 277 -13.63 1.25 7.61
N VAL A 278 -13.17 1.16 6.37
CA VAL A 278 -12.24 2.11 5.75
C VAL A 278 -12.70 2.42 4.34
N LEU A 279 -12.90 3.69 4.03
CA LEU A 279 -13.14 4.20 2.69
C LEU A 279 -11.84 4.77 2.14
N MET A 280 -11.43 4.33 0.97
CA MET A 280 -10.19 4.83 0.35
C MET A 280 -10.26 4.80 -1.17
N ASP A 281 -9.42 5.60 -1.80
CA ASP A 281 -9.16 5.48 -3.24
C ASP A 281 -8.29 4.24 -3.53
N ILE A 282 -8.56 3.54 -4.63
CA ILE A 282 -7.78 2.36 -5.07
C ILE A 282 -6.31 2.69 -5.26
N ARG A 283 -5.98 3.94 -5.59
CA ARG A 283 -4.61 4.44 -5.77
C ARG A 283 -3.83 4.56 -4.46
N PHE A 284 -4.53 4.51 -3.31
CA PHE A 284 -3.89 4.48 -2.00
C PHE A 284 -2.94 3.29 -1.86
N PHE A 285 -3.33 2.11 -2.37
CA PHE A 285 -2.43 0.97 -2.40
C PHE A 285 -1.36 1.16 -3.49
N ASN A 286 -0.12 1.33 -3.08
CA ASN A 286 1.04 1.32 -3.97
C ASN A 286 1.85 0.05 -3.74
N VAL A 287 1.26 -1.07 -4.17
CA VAL A 287 1.80 -2.41 -4.03
C VAL A 287 2.23 -2.93 -5.39
N ARG A 288 3.48 -3.37 -5.51
CA ARG A 288 4.07 -3.84 -6.76
C ARG A 288 4.95 -5.05 -6.54
N ASP A 289 4.77 -6.04 -7.38
CA ASP A 289 5.70 -7.17 -7.45
C ASP A 289 7.02 -6.70 -8.07
N GLN A 290 8.14 -7.10 -7.48
CA GLN A 290 9.43 -6.97 -8.10
C GLN A 290 9.90 -8.31 -8.66
N PHE A 291 9.70 -9.37 -7.88
CA PHE A 291 10.21 -10.69 -8.20
C PHE A 291 9.35 -11.75 -7.53
N ARG A 292 8.92 -12.75 -8.32
CA ARG A 292 8.26 -13.97 -7.83
C ARG A 292 8.81 -15.14 -8.61
N GLU A 293 9.54 -16.02 -7.96
CA GLU A 293 10.15 -17.17 -8.61
C GLU A 293 10.20 -18.38 -7.68
N MET A 294 10.17 -19.54 -8.29
CA MET A 294 10.36 -20.81 -7.60
C MET A 294 11.72 -21.36 -7.97
N SER A 295 12.52 -21.72 -6.98
CA SER A 295 13.79 -22.39 -7.13
C SER A 295 13.80 -23.68 -6.33
N ASP A 296 14.69 -24.61 -6.68
CA ASP A 296 14.84 -25.88 -5.99
C ASP A 296 16.28 -26.16 -5.58
N GLN A 297 16.44 -26.98 -4.55
CA GLN A 297 17.71 -27.45 -4.06
C GLN A 297 17.62 -28.90 -3.59
N ARG A 298 18.50 -29.75 -4.12
CA ARG A 298 18.62 -31.12 -3.65
C ARG A 298 19.41 -31.22 -2.34
N LEU A 299 18.86 -31.93 -1.39
CA LEU A 299 19.51 -32.33 -0.14
C LEU A 299 20.03 -33.76 -0.27
N ALA A 300 21.31 -33.92 -0.58
CA ALA A 300 21.91 -35.23 -0.86
C ALA A 300 21.98 -36.15 0.36
N ASN A 301 22.14 -35.57 1.56
CA ASN A 301 22.29 -36.28 2.84
C ASN A 301 20.98 -36.93 3.33
N VAL A 302 19.81 -36.38 2.95
CA VAL A 302 18.49 -36.85 3.40
C VAL A 302 17.58 -37.30 2.26
N LEU A 303 18.11 -37.38 1.03
CA LEU A 303 17.36 -37.77 -0.17
C LEU A 303 16.05 -36.98 -0.31
N ALA A 304 16.12 -35.66 -0.17
CA ALA A 304 15.00 -34.76 -0.23
C ALA A 304 15.27 -33.60 -1.20
N TRP A 305 14.22 -32.90 -1.60
CA TRP A 305 14.29 -31.68 -2.40
C TRP A 305 13.58 -30.56 -1.67
N ASN A 306 14.24 -29.44 -1.52
CA ASN A 306 13.65 -28.20 -1.04
C ASN A 306 13.23 -27.38 -2.26
N TYR A 307 12.01 -26.91 -2.24
CA TYR A 307 11.45 -25.91 -3.15
C TYR A 307 11.29 -24.61 -2.37
N PHE A 308 11.71 -23.53 -2.99
CA PHE A 308 11.64 -22.20 -2.39
C PHE A 308 10.80 -21.31 -3.29
N TYR A 309 9.64 -20.89 -2.82
CA TYR A 309 8.89 -19.83 -3.47
C TYR A 309 9.34 -18.50 -2.88
N THR A 310 10.05 -17.70 -3.67
CA THR A 310 10.60 -16.41 -3.26
C THR A 310 9.73 -15.29 -3.79
N MET A 311 9.35 -14.39 -2.90
CA MET A 311 8.52 -13.23 -3.17
C MET A 311 9.24 -11.97 -2.68
N VAL A 312 9.43 -11.01 -3.60
CA VAL A 312 10.03 -9.71 -3.32
C VAL A 312 9.08 -8.64 -3.81
N GLU A 313 8.56 -7.84 -2.89
CA GLU A 313 7.51 -6.87 -3.17
C GLU A 313 7.79 -5.51 -2.51
N MET A 314 7.23 -4.50 -3.13
CA MET A 314 7.06 -3.18 -2.57
C MET A 314 5.63 -3.06 -2.07
N ILE A 315 5.45 -2.97 -0.75
CA ILE A 315 4.15 -2.77 -0.12
C ILE A 315 4.18 -1.41 0.57
N SER A 316 3.49 -0.45 0.01
CA SER A 316 3.42 0.90 0.55
C SER A 316 2.06 1.55 0.27
N ALA A 317 1.77 2.61 1.02
CA ALA A 317 0.60 3.45 0.83
C ALA A 317 1.00 4.76 0.15
N SER A 318 0.20 5.22 -0.80
CA SER A 318 0.34 6.57 -1.34
C SER A 318 -0.24 7.58 -0.35
N PRO A 319 0.52 8.60 0.07
CA PRO A 319 0.03 9.60 1.01
C PRO A 319 -0.86 10.66 0.36
N PHE A 320 -0.98 10.65 -0.98
CA PHE A 320 -1.63 11.72 -1.73
C PHE A 320 -3.12 11.50 -1.96
N TYR A 321 -3.62 10.26 -1.85
CA TYR A 321 -4.99 9.94 -2.18
C TYR A 321 -5.89 9.86 -0.95
N PRO A 322 -7.19 10.22 -1.09
CA PRO A 322 -8.12 10.23 0.00
C PRO A 322 -8.31 8.87 0.67
N ILE A 323 -8.34 8.91 1.99
CA ILE A 323 -8.66 7.78 2.86
C ILE A 323 -9.40 8.29 4.08
N ARG A 324 -10.35 7.50 4.61
CA ARG A 324 -11.02 7.78 5.87
C ARG A 324 -11.33 6.49 6.62
N VAL A 325 -10.93 6.46 7.88
CA VAL A 325 -11.17 5.34 8.79
C VAL A 325 -12.41 5.63 9.63
N PHE A 326 -13.37 4.72 9.66
CA PHE A 326 -14.56 4.78 10.50
C PHE A 326 -14.32 3.93 11.74
N THR A 327 -14.28 4.57 12.90
CA THR A 327 -13.90 3.95 14.17
C THR A 327 -14.89 4.23 15.27
N THR A 328 -14.99 3.33 16.25
CA THR A 328 -15.75 3.57 17.47
C THR A 328 -14.96 4.35 18.52
N ASP A 329 -13.63 4.45 18.34
CA ASP A 329 -12.81 5.27 19.21
C ASP A 329 -13.21 6.75 19.08
N GLN A 330 -13.11 7.47 20.18
CA GLN A 330 -13.28 8.93 20.14
C GLN A 330 -12.08 9.50 19.40
N VAL A 331 -12.32 9.98 18.20
CA VAL A 331 -11.33 10.77 17.48
C VAL A 331 -11.30 12.14 18.18
N ALA A 332 -10.15 12.50 18.71
CA ALA A 332 -9.98 13.79 19.34
C ALA A 332 -10.22 14.90 18.31
N THR A 333 -11.32 15.60 18.47
CA THR A 333 -11.62 16.85 17.76
C THR A 333 -10.93 18.01 18.49
N GLU A 334 -9.69 17.82 18.92
CA GLU A 334 -8.94 18.94 19.45
C GLU A 334 -8.71 19.93 18.31
N SER A 335 -9.19 21.15 18.51
CA SER A 335 -8.94 22.23 17.57
C SER A 335 -7.43 22.42 17.41
N LEU A 336 -6.97 22.29 16.18
CA LEU A 336 -5.57 22.55 15.86
C LEU A 336 -5.26 24.01 16.20
N THR A 337 -4.17 24.21 16.92
CA THR A 337 -3.66 25.55 17.22
C THR A 337 -2.18 25.62 16.84
N ILE A 338 -1.78 26.77 16.30
CA ILE A 338 -0.38 27.04 16.04
C ILE A 338 0.17 27.83 17.21
N SER A 339 1.15 27.27 17.91
CA SER A 339 1.94 27.98 18.91
C SER A 339 3.27 28.39 18.26
N ALA A 340 3.52 29.67 18.19
CA ALA A 340 4.75 30.23 17.66
C ALA A 340 5.27 31.34 18.57
N LYS A 341 6.59 31.53 18.56
CA LYS A 341 7.24 32.56 19.38
C LYS A 341 8.02 33.47 18.44
N GLY A 342 7.75 34.76 18.56
CA GLY A 342 8.56 35.80 17.94
C GLY A 342 9.96 35.89 18.57
N GLY A 343 10.82 36.64 17.93
CA GLY A 343 12.22 36.75 18.32
C GLY A 343 12.85 38.08 17.92
N THR A 344 14.15 38.12 17.92
CA THR A 344 14.93 39.25 17.39
C THR A 344 15.60 38.81 16.09
N TYR A 345 15.76 39.73 15.15
CA TYR A 345 16.47 39.48 13.93
C TYR A 345 17.72 40.39 13.80
N THR A 346 18.68 39.93 13.03
CA THR A 346 19.86 40.76 12.67
C THR A 346 19.92 40.85 11.14
N PRO A 347 20.02 42.04 10.56
CA PRO A 347 20.19 42.20 9.11
C PRO A 347 21.38 41.34 8.55
N GLY A 348 21.18 40.72 7.43
CA GLY A 348 22.17 39.84 6.78
C GLY A 348 22.27 38.44 7.36
N THR A 349 21.33 38.03 8.22
CA THR A 349 21.35 36.68 8.86
C THR A 349 20.09 35.88 8.62
N VAL A 350 20.19 34.58 8.88
CA VAL A 350 19.05 33.66 8.88
C VAL A 350 18.56 33.47 10.32
N THR A 351 17.26 33.61 10.51
CA THR A 351 16.61 33.43 11.84
C THR A 351 15.57 32.30 11.74
N ASN A 352 15.61 31.36 12.68
CA ASN A 352 14.61 30.29 12.75
C ASN A 352 13.29 30.83 13.32
N ILE A 353 12.17 30.31 12.79
CA ILE A 353 10.82 30.62 13.24
C ILE A 353 10.33 29.43 14.07
N PRO A 354 10.43 29.46 15.41
CA PRO A 354 9.96 28.33 16.23
C PRO A 354 8.43 28.30 16.22
N ALA A 355 7.86 27.38 15.46
CA ALA A 355 6.43 27.14 15.42
C ALA A 355 6.14 25.66 15.71
N THR A 356 5.11 25.40 16.51
CA THR A 356 4.62 24.05 16.79
C THR A 356 3.11 24.00 16.59
N VAL A 357 2.61 22.91 16.03
CA VAL A 357 1.19 22.61 15.94
C VAL A 357 0.82 21.74 17.13
N THR A 358 -0.19 22.19 17.88
CA THR A 358 -0.75 21.45 19.02
C THR A 358 -2.22 21.12 18.72
N GLY A 359 -2.68 19.97 19.22
CA GLY A 359 -3.99 19.44 18.90
C GLY A 359 -4.02 18.66 17.58
N GLY A 360 -5.10 17.95 17.33
CA GLY A 360 -5.26 17.08 16.17
C GLY A 360 -4.44 15.78 16.24
N THR A 361 -4.61 14.94 15.22
CA THR A 361 -3.97 13.63 15.13
C THR A 361 -2.81 13.67 14.14
N GLY A 362 -1.58 13.37 14.59
CA GLY A 362 -0.43 13.03 13.75
C GLY A 362 0.72 14.03 13.67
N ALA A 363 1.93 13.50 13.56
CA ALA A 363 3.19 14.24 13.47
C ALA A 363 3.37 15.02 12.14
N TYR A 364 2.46 14.87 11.18
CA TYR A 364 2.55 15.51 9.87
C TYR A 364 2.10 16.97 9.88
N HIS A 365 1.33 17.40 10.87
CA HIS A 365 0.80 18.77 10.94
C HIS A 365 1.90 19.83 10.89
N GLN A 366 3.04 19.56 11.51
CA GLN A 366 4.20 20.46 11.53
C GLN A 366 4.73 20.75 10.10
N LYS A 367 4.71 19.75 9.22
CA LYS A 367 5.19 19.85 7.83
C LYS A 367 4.19 20.55 6.90
N LEU A 368 2.99 20.79 7.38
CA LEU A 368 1.92 21.44 6.61
C LEU A 368 1.80 22.94 6.92
N LEU A 369 2.74 23.49 7.67
CA LEU A 369 2.82 24.93 7.90
C LEU A 369 3.41 25.65 6.69
N THR A 370 2.86 26.81 6.40
CA THR A 370 3.42 27.77 5.44
C THR A 370 3.69 29.08 6.14
N TYR A 371 4.76 29.71 5.71
CA TYR A 371 5.26 30.94 6.33
C TYR A 371 5.28 32.07 5.30
N SER A 372 4.86 33.25 5.70
CA SER A 372 4.99 34.46 4.90
C SER A 372 5.47 35.61 5.76
N VAL A 373 6.30 36.49 5.21
CA VAL A 373 6.80 37.69 5.91
C VAL A 373 6.17 38.93 5.33
N SER A 374 5.85 39.87 6.21
CA SER A 374 5.33 41.18 5.84
C SER A 374 5.99 42.29 6.70
N GLY A 375 5.89 43.52 6.23
CA GLY A 375 6.50 44.65 6.92
C GLY A 375 7.99 44.85 6.64
N ALA A 376 8.59 44.07 5.74
CA ALA A 376 9.98 44.25 5.35
C ALA A 376 10.16 45.52 4.48
N THR A 377 11.24 46.22 4.70
CA THR A 377 11.69 47.34 3.86
C THR A 377 12.69 46.90 2.78
N SER A 378 13.41 45.83 3.05
CA SER A 378 14.32 45.19 2.10
C SER A 378 13.59 44.18 1.23
N LYS A 379 13.86 44.21 -0.08
CA LYS A 379 13.36 43.20 -1.05
C LYS A 379 14.03 41.84 -0.87
N ASP A 380 15.19 41.80 -0.21
CA ASP A 380 15.97 40.61 0.05
C ASP A 380 15.57 39.91 1.37
N THR A 381 14.51 40.39 2.03
CA THR A 381 13.95 39.75 3.23
C THR A 381 12.84 38.80 2.81
N TYR A 382 13.04 37.49 2.98
CA TYR A 382 12.09 36.46 2.58
C TYR A 382 12.21 35.18 3.42
N ILE A 383 11.19 34.34 3.35
CA ILE A 383 11.22 32.99 3.93
C ILE A 383 11.96 32.05 2.99
N LEU A 384 12.95 31.32 3.47
CA LEU A 384 13.67 30.31 2.67
C LEU A 384 12.69 29.24 2.21
N PRO A 385 12.59 28.95 0.91
CA PRO A 385 11.60 28.05 0.36
C PRO A 385 11.65 26.65 1.00
N GLY A 386 10.49 26.18 1.47
CA GLY A 386 10.34 24.86 2.11
C GLY A 386 10.93 24.72 3.52
N THR A 387 11.28 25.82 4.17
CA THR A 387 11.85 25.86 5.53
C THR A 387 11.04 26.75 6.46
N ASP A 388 11.35 26.68 7.74
CA ASP A 388 10.88 27.54 8.81
C ASP A 388 11.90 28.64 9.14
N GLN A 389 12.65 29.09 8.12
CA GLN A 389 13.74 30.04 8.28
C GLN A 389 13.46 31.34 7.55
N LEU A 390 13.63 32.46 8.25
CA LEU A 390 13.57 33.81 7.72
C LEU A 390 14.97 34.29 7.37
N TYR A 391 15.24 34.56 6.12
CA TYR A 391 16.42 35.34 5.72
C TYR A 391 16.08 36.81 5.76
N VAL A 392 16.91 37.59 6.40
CA VAL A 392 16.74 39.04 6.53
C VAL A 392 17.81 39.76 5.69
N GLY A 393 17.37 40.57 4.78
CA GLY A 393 18.27 41.37 3.93
C GLY A 393 19.26 42.20 4.73
N SER A 394 20.47 42.39 4.23
CA SER A 394 21.52 43.17 4.92
C SER A 394 21.18 44.65 5.03
N ASP A 395 20.31 45.13 4.20
CA ASP A 395 19.79 46.52 4.17
C ASP A 395 18.43 46.69 4.88
N GLU A 396 17.97 45.67 5.62
CA GLU A 396 16.69 45.74 6.36
C GLU A 396 16.73 46.77 7.49
N THR A 397 15.77 47.70 7.43
CA THR A 397 15.64 48.78 8.38
C THR A 397 14.34 48.77 9.19
N ALA A 398 13.42 47.85 8.87
CA ALA A 398 12.15 47.78 9.59
C ALA A 398 12.37 47.55 11.09
N PRO A 399 11.61 48.21 11.98
CA PRO A 399 11.71 47.99 13.42
C PRO A 399 11.18 46.59 13.84
N ALA A 400 10.23 46.09 13.10
CA ALA A 400 9.68 44.73 13.25
C ALA A 400 9.25 44.13 11.93
N LEU A 401 9.39 42.80 11.83
CA LEU A 401 8.94 41.99 10.72
C LEU A 401 7.83 41.07 11.23
N ALA A 402 6.67 41.09 10.59
CA ALA A 402 5.57 40.21 10.97
C ALA A 402 5.64 38.93 10.11
N VAL A 403 5.71 37.78 10.75
CA VAL A 403 5.67 36.46 10.09
C VAL A 403 4.32 35.82 10.35
N GLU A 404 3.51 35.68 9.32
CA GLU A 404 2.26 34.92 9.36
C GLU A 404 2.55 33.45 9.09
N ILE A 405 2.04 32.58 9.96
CA ILE A 405 2.17 31.13 9.90
C ILE A 405 0.78 30.56 9.71
N VAL A 406 0.56 29.85 8.62
CA VAL A 406 -0.75 29.32 8.22
C VAL A 406 -0.69 27.80 8.11
N TYR A 407 -1.67 27.13 8.68
CA TYR A 407 -1.84 25.70 8.48
C TYR A 407 -2.52 25.47 7.14
N ARG A 408 -1.79 24.84 6.20
CA ARG A 408 -2.21 24.71 4.80
C ARG A 408 -3.54 24.01 4.57
N PRO A 409 -3.87 22.90 5.30
CA PRO A 409 -5.14 22.21 5.11
C PRO A 409 -6.35 23.04 5.52
N ASP A 410 -6.18 23.95 6.50
CA ASP A 410 -7.21 24.88 6.95
C ASP A 410 -6.58 26.25 7.19
N GLU A 411 -6.72 27.14 6.22
CA GLU A 411 -6.14 28.49 6.25
C GLU A 411 -6.81 29.41 7.30
N THR A 412 -7.88 28.95 7.95
CA THR A 412 -8.46 29.67 9.10
C THR A 412 -7.59 29.52 10.35
N ILE A 413 -6.79 28.47 10.40
CA ILE A 413 -5.85 28.19 11.49
C ILE A 413 -4.52 28.88 11.16
N LYS A 414 -4.33 30.05 11.70
CA LYS A 414 -3.15 30.86 11.48
C LYS A 414 -2.76 31.66 12.72
N THR A 415 -1.48 32.03 12.79
CA THR A 415 -0.93 32.88 13.81
C THR A 415 0.10 33.83 13.21
N THR A 416 0.29 34.99 13.81
CA THR A 416 1.31 35.96 13.39
C THR A 416 2.25 36.20 14.58
N VAL A 417 3.54 36.21 14.30
CA VAL A 417 4.58 36.54 15.28
C VAL A 417 5.51 37.62 14.75
N ASP A 418 5.95 38.47 15.65
CA ASP A 418 6.82 39.58 15.31
C ASP A 418 8.28 39.28 15.66
N PHE A 419 9.15 39.61 14.72
CA PHE A 419 10.60 39.63 14.90
C PHE A 419 11.07 41.08 14.95
N THR A 420 11.70 41.48 16.05
CA THR A 420 12.12 42.85 16.27
C THR A 420 13.62 43.05 16.07
N LYS A 421 14.01 44.23 15.63
CA LYS A 421 15.42 44.61 15.53
C LYS A 421 15.97 44.90 16.91
N PRO A 422 17.14 44.31 17.34
CA PRO A 422 17.74 44.65 18.64
C PRO A 422 18.04 46.13 18.73
N GLY A 423 17.62 46.76 19.83
CA GLY A 423 17.87 48.20 20.09
C GLY A 423 16.78 49.16 19.61
N THR A 424 15.65 48.66 19.12
CA THR A 424 14.43 49.46 18.93
C THR A 424 13.61 49.43 20.23
N PRO A 425 13.36 50.58 20.90
CA PRO A 425 12.58 50.62 22.14
C PRO A 425 11.10 50.26 21.94
#